data_dcd4348d99e8a7aa92d32be6aba7eace
#
_entry.id   dcd4348d99e8a7aa92d32be6aba7eace
#
_cell.length_a   1.000
_cell.length_b   1.000
_cell.length_c   1.000
_cell.angle_alpha   90.00
_cell.angle_beta   90.00
_cell.angle_gamma   90.00
#
_symmetry.space_group_name_H-M   'P 1'
#
loop_
_entity.id
_entity.type
_entity.pdbx_description
1 polymer ?
#
loop_
_entity_poly.entity_id
_entity_poly.type
_entity_poly.pdbx_seq_one_letter_code
_entity_poly.pdbx_strand_id
1 'polypeptide(L)'
;MISSLKQQSQLSVHRVRQGFIDQRTATINRIRGLLSEFGMVLPLRASTVRSQAMSCLEDLPGWSNTVIGNLLSELTRLDERIALYDRHIAQIAREDTRTGQLMRLQG
;
A
#
# COMPACT_ATOMS: atom_id res chain seq x y z
N MET A 1 19.44 21.82 -15.53
CA MET A 1 19.30 22.30 -14.18
C MET A 1 19.17 21.15 -13.19
N ILE A 2 19.82 21.27 -12.09
CA ILE A 2 19.83 20.24 -11.06
C ILE A 2 18.54 20.34 -10.26
N SER A 3 17.85 19.23 -10.10
CA SER A 3 16.75 19.15 -9.16
C SER A 3 17.23 19.50 -7.76
N SER A 4 16.53 20.38 -7.07
CA SER A 4 16.89 20.75 -5.71
C SER A 4 16.81 19.51 -4.79
N LEU A 5 17.53 19.55 -3.66
CA LEU A 5 17.42 18.50 -2.64
C LEU A 5 16.00 18.36 -2.15
N LYS A 6 15.26 19.46 -2.06
CA LYS A 6 13.83 19.45 -1.70
C LYS A 6 13.01 18.64 -2.70
N GLN A 7 13.23 18.86 -4.01
CA GLN A 7 12.53 18.12 -5.05
C GLN A 7 12.87 16.63 -4.99
N GLN A 8 14.13 16.27 -4.77
CA GLN A 8 14.53 14.87 -4.61
C GLN A 8 13.88 14.23 -3.39
N SER A 9 13.80 14.96 -2.26
CA SER A 9 13.10 14.48 -1.08
C SER A 9 11.63 14.20 -1.34
N GLN A 10 10.95 15.12 -2.04
CA GLN A 10 9.54 14.95 -2.39
C GLN A 10 9.33 13.76 -3.32
N LEU A 11 10.20 13.59 -4.32
CA LEU A 11 10.16 12.45 -5.23
C LEU A 11 10.36 11.13 -4.50
N SER A 12 11.21 11.10 -3.47
CA SER A 12 11.44 9.87 -2.70
C SER A 12 10.16 9.40 -2.00
N VAL A 13 9.33 10.32 -1.52
CA VAL A 13 8.03 9.98 -0.92
C VAL A 13 7.14 9.27 -1.92
N HIS A 14 7.02 9.82 -3.14
CA HIS A 14 6.20 9.21 -4.20
C HIS A 14 6.73 7.83 -4.60
N ARG A 15 8.04 7.70 -4.73
CA ARG A 15 8.67 6.43 -5.15
C ARG A 15 8.48 5.33 -4.10
N VAL A 16 8.64 5.66 -2.83
CA VAL A 16 8.48 4.70 -1.75
C VAL A 16 7.00 4.30 -1.61
N ARG A 17 6.09 5.27 -1.74
CA ARG A 17 4.66 4.97 -1.76
C ARG A 17 4.31 3.97 -2.86
N GLN A 18 4.81 4.21 -4.07
CA GLN A 18 4.56 3.30 -5.20
C GLN A 18 5.11 1.91 -4.91
N GLY A 19 6.28 1.81 -4.29
CA GLY A 19 6.84 0.53 -3.87
C GLY A 19 5.93 -0.22 -2.90
N PHE A 20 5.33 0.47 -1.94
CA PHE A 20 4.38 -0.15 -1.02
C PHE A 20 3.11 -0.63 -1.74
N ILE A 21 2.63 0.13 -2.72
CA ILE A 21 1.47 -0.28 -3.54
C ILE A 21 1.81 -1.56 -4.32
N ASP A 22 2.99 -1.62 -4.92
CA ASP A 22 3.45 -2.81 -5.65
C ASP A 22 3.56 -4.02 -4.73
N GLN A 23 4.10 -3.84 -3.52
CA GLN A 23 4.18 -4.90 -2.51
C GLN A 23 2.79 -5.36 -2.09
N ARG A 24 1.85 -4.43 -1.93
CA ARG A 24 0.47 -4.74 -1.59
C ARG A 24 -0.17 -5.61 -2.66
N THR A 25 -0.03 -5.23 -3.91
CA THR A 25 -0.53 -6.01 -5.04
C THR A 25 0.09 -7.42 -5.06
N ALA A 26 1.39 -7.51 -4.86
CA ALA A 26 2.08 -8.80 -4.81
C ALA A 26 1.58 -9.68 -3.66
N THR A 27 1.35 -9.08 -2.48
CA THR A 27 0.84 -9.80 -1.32
C THR A 27 -0.57 -10.34 -1.56
N ILE A 28 -1.46 -9.52 -2.14
CA ILE A 28 -2.81 -9.94 -2.50
C ILE A 28 -2.76 -11.11 -3.49
N ASN A 29 -1.91 -11.02 -4.50
CA ASN A 29 -1.77 -12.08 -5.50
C ASN A 29 -1.22 -13.37 -4.89
N ARG A 30 -0.31 -13.28 -3.92
CA ARG A 30 0.19 -14.45 -3.19
C ARG A 30 -0.93 -15.13 -2.40
N ILE A 31 -1.73 -14.35 -1.69
CA ILE A 31 -2.86 -14.90 -0.93
C ILE A 31 -3.81 -15.63 -1.87
N ARG A 32 -4.17 -14.99 -2.99
CA ARG A 32 -5.05 -15.58 -4.00
C ARG A 32 -4.48 -16.88 -4.56
N GLY A 33 -3.18 -16.87 -4.90
CA GLY A 33 -2.49 -18.05 -5.44
C GLY A 33 -2.48 -19.21 -4.45
N LEU A 34 -2.18 -18.94 -3.18
CA LEU A 34 -2.15 -19.97 -2.16
C LEU A 34 -3.54 -20.53 -1.87
N LEU A 35 -4.56 -19.67 -1.79
CA LEU A 35 -5.93 -20.12 -1.56
C LEU A 35 -6.48 -20.91 -2.75
N SER A 36 -6.04 -20.59 -3.98
CA SER A 36 -6.46 -21.35 -5.15
C SER A 36 -5.98 -22.81 -5.11
N GLU A 37 -4.86 -23.07 -4.44
CA GLU A 37 -4.36 -24.44 -4.25
C GLU A 37 -5.29 -25.27 -3.37
N PHE A 38 -6.12 -24.61 -2.54
CA PHE A 38 -7.14 -25.26 -1.73
C PHE A 38 -8.53 -25.26 -2.40
N GLY A 39 -8.58 -24.95 -3.71
CA GLY A 39 -9.82 -24.92 -4.47
C GLY A 39 -10.64 -23.65 -4.31
N MET A 40 -10.09 -22.62 -3.70
CA MET A 40 -10.78 -21.36 -3.50
C MET A 40 -10.45 -20.39 -4.63
N VAL A 41 -11.45 -20.03 -5.44
CA VAL A 41 -11.31 -19.06 -6.51
C VAL A 41 -11.80 -17.71 -6.00
N LEU A 42 -10.89 -16.75 -5.80
CA LEU A 42 -11.23 -15.45 -5.26
C LEU A 42 -11.31 -14.40 -6.36
N PRO A 43 -12.25 -13.42 -6.24
CA PRO A 43 -12.33 -12.31 -7.17
C PRO A 43 -11.07 -11.43 -7.13
N LEU A 44 -10.93 -10.56 -8.14
CA LEU A 44 -9.77 -9.69 -8.28
C LEU A 44 -9.70 -8.57 -7.22
N ARG A 45 -10.83 -8.22 -6.59
CA ARG A 45 -10.87 -7.10 -5.66
C ARG A 45 -10.12 -7.41 -4.37
N ALA A 46 -9.21 -6.51 -3.99
CA ALA A 46 -8.40 -6.65 -2.80
C ALA A 46 -9.22 -6.81 -1.50
N SER A 47 -10.30 -6.04 -1.36
CA SER A 47 -11.17 -6.10 -0.18
C SER A 47 -11.85 -7.46 -0.04
N THR A 48 -12.26 -8.05 -1.16
CA THR A 48 -12.88 -9.36 -1.19
C THR A 48 -11.86 -10.46 -0.84
N VAL A 49 -10.64 -10.34 -1.35
CA VAL A 49 -9.55 -11.30 -1.02
C VAL A 49 -9.31 -11.30 0.48
N ARG A 50 -9.18 -10.13 1.10
CA ARG A 50 -8.95 -10.01 2.53
C ARG A 50 -10.07 -10.65 3.34
N SER A 51 -11.32 -10.26 3.07
CA SER A 51 -12.46 -10.73 3.87
C SER A 51 -12.67 -12.23 3.73
N GLN A 52 -12.53 -12.78 2.52
CA GLN A 52 -12.67 -14.22 2.28
C GLN A 52 -11.52 -15.01 2.88
N ALA A 53 -10.29 -14.50 2.78
CA ALA A 53 -9.13 -15.14 3.40
C ALA A 53 -9.30 -15.20 4.93
N MET A 54 -9.76 -14.12 5.56
CA MET A 54 -10.02 -14.09 6.99
C MET A 54 -11.14 -15.06 7.40
N SER A 55 -12.20 -15.14 6.61
CA SER A 55 -13.34 -15.99 6.94
C SER A 55 -13.00 -17.48 6.84
N CYS A 56 -12.07 -17.88 5.99
CA CYS A 56 -11.68 -19.29 5.85
C CYS A 56 -10.38 -19.65 6.57
N LEU A 57 -9.79 -18.70 7.29
CA LEU A 57 -8.49 -18.90 7.94
C LEU A 57 -8.49 -20.09 8.91
N GLU A 58 -9.56 -20.25 9.69
CA GLU A 58 -9.69 -21.33 10.65
C GLU A 58 -9.82 -22.71 9.99
N ASP A 59 -10.32 -22.74 8.75
CA ASP A 59 -10.50 -23.98 8.00
C ASP A 59 -9.21 -24.46 7.31
N LEU A 60 -8.17 -23.63 7.29
CA LEU A 60 -6.89 -23.96 6.67
C LEU A 60 -6.05 -24.80 7.63
N PRO A 61 -5.50 -25.93 7.18
CA PRO A 61 -4.73 -26.79 8.06
C PRO A 61 -3.30 -26.31 8.28
N GLY A 62 -2.79 -26.52 9.51
CA GLY A 62 -1.38 -26.43 9.84
C GLY A 62 -0.67 -25.16 9.37
N TRP A 63 0.37 -25.36 8.60
CA TRP A 63 1.21 -24.25 8.09
C TRP A 63 0.49 -23.30 7.16
N SER A 64 -0.56 -23.76 6.44
CA SER A 64 -1.35 -22.91 5.55
C SER A 64 -2.04 -21.79 6.34
N ASN A 65 -2.58 -22.11 7.50
CA ASN A 65 -3.18 -21.12 8.39
C ASN A 65 -2.15 -20.06 8.79
N THR A 66 -0.97 -20.50 9.22
CA THR A 66 0.11 -19.61 9.65
C THR A 66 0.58 -18.70 8.52
N VAL A 67 0.80 -19.25 7.34
CA VAL A 67 1.29 -18.49 6.18
C VAL A 67 0.28 -17.46 5.73
N ILE A 68 -0.99 -17.84 5.57
CA ILE A 68 -2.04 -16.91 5.18
C ILE A 68 -2.22 -15.82 6.25
N GLY A 69 -2.19 -16.19 7.53
CA GLY A 69 -2.26 -15.23 8.62
C GLY A 69 -1.14 -14.20 8.58
N ASN A 70 0.09 -14.64 8.30
CA ASN A 70 1.23 -13.73 8.15
C ASN A 70 1.07 -12.78 6.97
N LEU A 71 0.57 -13.28 5.84
CA LEU A 71 0.34 -12.45 4.67
C LEU A 71 -0.77 -11.41 4.91
N LEU A 72 -1.83 -11.78 5.63
CA LEU A 72 -2.89 -10.84 6.01
C LEU A 72 -2.35 -9.75 6.95
N SER A 73 -1.49 -10.10 7.89
CA SER A 73 -0.83 -9.12 8.77
C SER A 73 0.07 -8.18 7.98
N GLU A 74 0.81 -8.70 7.00
CA GLU A 74 1.65 -7.88 6.12
C GLU A 74 0.79 -6.93 5.29
N LEU A 75 -0.34 -7.39 4.78
CA LEU A 75 -1.26 -6.56 4.02
C LEU A 75 -1.77 -5.37 4.86
N THR A 76 -2.09 -5.61 6.13
CA THR A 76 -2.51 -4.55 7.05
C THR A 76 -1.39 -3.52 7.25
N ARG A 77 -0.15 -3.98 7.45
CA ARG A 77 0.99 -3.06 7.59
C ARG A 77 1.22 -2.22 6.35
N LEU A 78 1.09 -2.82 5.16
CA LEU A 78 1.23 -2.10 3.90
C LEU A 78 0.14 -1.05 3.73
N ASP A 79 -1.10 -1.36 4.07
CA ASP A 79 -2.20 -0.40 4.04
C ASP A 79 -1.92 0.80 4.96
N GLU A 80 -1.41 0.56 6.16
CA GLU A 80 -1.06 1.60 7.11
C GLU A 80 0.05 2.51 6.57
N ARG A 81 1.09 1.92 5.96
CA ARG A 81 2.19 2.67 5.35
C ARG A 81 1.74 3.49 4.16
N ILE A 82 0.90 2.93 3.31
CA ILE A 82 0.34 3.66 2.16
C ILE A 82 -0.47 4.86 2.66
N ALA A 83 -1.32 4.66 3.67
CA ALA A 83 -2.10 5.75 4.26
C ALA A 83 -1.21 6.84 4.86
N LEU A 84 -0.11 6.46 5.51
CA LEU A 84 0.86 7.43 6.05
C LEU A 84 1.49 8.25 4.92
N TYR A 85 1.91 7.60 3.84
CA TYR A 85 2.52 8.29 2.70
C TYR A 85 1.52 9.14 1.94
N ASP A 86 0.26 8.74 1.87
CA ASP A 86 -0.82 9.59 1.34
C ASP A 86 -0.94 10.90 2.13
N ARG A 87 -0.81 10.84 3.46
CA ARG A 87 -0.81 12.04 4.29
C ARG A 87 0.41 12.92 4.04
N HIS A 88 1.59 12.31 3.86
CA HIS A 88 2.81 13.05 3.51
C HIS A 88 2.66 13.77 2.17
N ILE A 89 2.12 13.09 1.17
CA ILE A 89 1.88 13.67 -0.16
C ILE A 89 0.91 14.84 -0.08
N ALA A 90 -0.19 14.67 0.69
CA ALA A 90 -1.14 15.76 0.90
C ALA A 90 -0.46 16.97 1.59
N GLN A 91 0.44 16.72 2.53
CA GLN A 91 1.19 17.78 3.20
C GLN A 91 2.12 18.52 2.21
N ILE A 92 2.83 17.77 1.38
CA ILE A 92 3.69 18.35 0.33
C ILE A 92 2.88 19.26 -0.60
N ALA A 93 1.71 18.79 -1.04
CA ALA A 93 0.83 19.56 -1.92
C ALA A 93 0.36 20.87 -1.25
N ARG A 94 0.03 20.82 0.04
CA ARG A 94 -0.37 22.04 0.78
C ARG A 94 0.79 23.02 0.90
N GLU A 95 1.99 22.55 1.17
CA GLU A 95 3.17 23.40 1.29
C GLU A 95 3.50 24.06 -0.04
N ASP A 96 3.45 23.33 -1.14
CA ASP A 96 3.71 23.86 -2.47
C ASP A 96 2.68 24.91 -2.86
N THR A 97 1.41 24.68 -2.56
CA THR A 97 0.34 25.66 -2.81
C THR A 97 0.58 26.93 -2.00
N ARG A 98 0.91 26.79 -0.72
CA ARG A 98 1.19 27.94 0.14
C ARG A 98 2.38 28.76 -0.34
N THR A 99 3.47 28.09 -0.73
CA THR A 99 4.66 28.73 -1.30
C THR A 99 4.30 29.47 -2.58
N GLY A 100 3.54 28.87 -3.48
CA GLY A 100 3.08 29.51 -4.71
C GLY A 100 2.24 30.76 -4.44
N GLN A 101 1.34 30.72 -3.45
CA GLN A 101 0.53 31.89 -3.07
C GLN A 101 1.40 33.04 -2.53
N LEU A 102 2.37 32.70 -1.67
CA LEU A 102 3.29 33.72 -1.13
C LEU A 102 4.11 34.36 -2.25
N MET A 103 4.58 33.60 -3.21
CA MET A 103 5.34 34.14 -4.33
C MET A 103 4.48 35.06 -5.20
N ARG A 104 3.20 34.77 -5.38
CA ARG A 104 2.29 35.65 -6.13
C ARG A 104 2.07 36.99 -5.41
N LEU A 105 1.97 36.95 -4.08
CA LEU A 105 1.77 38.18 -3.30
C LEU A 105 3.02 39.07 -3.31
N GLN A 106 4.21 38.50 -3.44
CA GLN A 106 5.47 39.22 -3.51
C GLN A 106 5.77 39.77 -4.89
N GLY A 107 5.20 39.19 -5.91
CA GLY A 107 5.40 39.61 -7.29
C GLY A 107 4.39 40.66 -7.70
#